data_33d4c0b8a1097e2cfb1d1e2f5b339711
#
_entry.id   33d4c0b8a1097e2cfb1d1e2f5b339711
#
_cell.length_a   1.000
_cell.length_b   1.000
_cell.length_c   1.000
_cell.angle_alpha   90.00
_cell.angle_beta   90.00
_cell.angle_gamma   90.00
#
_symmetry.space_group_name_H-M   'P 1'
#
loop_
_entity.id
_entity.type
_entity.pdbx_description
1 polymer ?
#
loop_
_entity_poly.entity_id
_entity_poly.type
_entity_poly.pdbx_seq_one_letter_code
_entity_poly.pdbx_strand_id
1 'polypeptide(L)'
;MGILQIFTLLGALGMFLYGMNLMSSGLQKAAGDRLRGLLSAMTSNPFKGVLTGLGITTIIQSSSATTVMVVSFVNAGLLTLAQAIGVIMGANIGTTVTAWLVSWLGFKADISILAVPLMLLGFLFSNSKKNQRQNIGELIVGFCLLFLGLSFMKESVPDLNETPQVLEFVRSWAGHGFASVLIFLVFGTVLTLVLQSSSATMAITLIMLSMGFIPFNMACAMVLGENIGTTITANIAASVGNTQAKRAAMSHTIFNVFGVIWALIFFRPFLALVGKIIEGLFGLPDPAEPGFAVSGQNTPDATAALYGLSMLHTLFNTINTLILIWFTKYIEKAVMWIVKTPKNQENEVFRLKYISAGPLATPELAAEQALDEILHFAEISRNGLGYARQAIHETDADKFEELRGKLVKYEEISDRIEYEIASFLNEVSAGDISEETSVRIKAMYKVIGELESLGDSGEAISRILSRKNIHKKTFDQDTLKNLDSMISLVDRAYEAMITNIRASQKGGRIDISNAYYAEDRINNLRNYLRDAEIEEIESTRKNYQTSVYYMDVVNELEKMGDFIINISQALERGSTGI
;
A
#
# COMPACT_ATOMS: atom_id res chain seq x y z
N MET A 1 -15.55 37.27 -10.83
CA MET A 1 -15.15 36.82 -9.48
C MET A 1 -14.11 37.76 -8.91
N GLY A 2 -14.34 38.28 -7.69
CA GLY A 2 -13.29 39.06 -7.00
C GLY A 2 -12.20 38.14 -6.46
N ILE A 3 -11.01 38.69 -6.25
CA ILE A 3 -9.86 37.92 -5.69
C ILE A 3 -10.23 37.19 -4.40
N LEU A 4 -10.99 37.84 -3.50
CA LEU A 4 -11.44 37.25 -2.25
C LEU A 4 -12.34 36.00 -2.47
N GLN A 5 -13.23 36.01 -3.45
CA GLN A 5 -14.10 34.86 -3.76
C GLN A 5 -13.29 33.66 -4.26
N ILE A 6 -12.21 33.90 -5.05
CA ILE A 6 -11.32 32.83 -5.50
C ILE A 6 -10.59 32.20 -4.31
N PHE A 7 -10.05 33.01 -3.40
CA PHE A 7 -9.38 32.51 -2.20
C PHE A 7 -10.37 31.78 -1.26
N THR A 8 -11.61 32.26 -1.15
CA THR A 8 -12.64 31.57 -0.35
C THR A 8 -13.00 30.21 -0.96
N LEU A 9 -13.13 30.14 -2.29
CA LEU A 9 -13.40 28.87 -3.00
C LEU A 9 -12.23 27.87 -2.83
N LEU A 10 -10.99 28.33 -2.98
CA LEU A 10 -9.82 27.49 -2.78
C LEU A 10 -9.67 27.05 -1.31
N GLY A 11 -9.98 27.93 -0.35
CA GLY A 11 -10.01 27.59 1.07
C GLY A 11 -11.09 26.55 1.40
N ALA A 12 -12.28 26.69 0.82
CA ALA A 12 -13.38 25.74 0.97
C ALA A 12 -13.04 24.37 0.36
N LEU A 13 -12.38 24.35 -0.81
CA LEU A 13 -11.85 23.13 -1.42
C LEU A 13 -10.77 22.49 -0.53
N GLY A 14 -9.87 23.29 0.04
CA GLY A 14 -8.88 22.82 1.00
C GLY A 14 -9.54 22.17 2.23
N MET A 15 -10.58 22.80 2.78
CA MET A 15 -11.36 22.25 3.91
C MET A 15 -12.05 20.93 3.54
N PHE A 16 -12.66 20.85 2.34
CA PHE A 16 -13.28 19.64 1.82
C PHE A 16 -12.26 18.49 1.71
N LEU A 17 -11.09 18.76 1.09
CA LEU A 17 -10.03 17.76 0.91
C LEU A 17 -9.43 17.31 2.24
N TYR A 18 -9.18 18.24 3.16
CA TYR A 18 -8.66 17.92 4.49
C TYR A 18 -9.68 17.11 5.30
N GLY A 19 -10.96 17.50 5.25
CA GLY A 19 -12.06 16.77 5.89
C GLY A 19 -12.18 15.34 5.35
N MET A 20 -12.06 15.16 4.03
CA MET A 20 -12.07 13.84 3.40
C MET A 20 -10.89 12.97 3.86
N ASN A 21 -9.68 13.54 3.91
CA ASN A 21 -8.49 12.83 4.37
C ASN A 21 -8.60 12.42 5.84
N LEU A 22 -9.06 13.32 6.70
CA LEU A 22 -9.25 13.05 8.13
C LEU A 22 -10.35 12.00 8.37
N MET A 23 -11.46 12.09 7.63
CA MET A 23 -12.54 11.10 7.67
C MET A 23 -12.03 9.71 7.24
N SER A 24 -11.26 9.65 6.17
CA SER A 24 -10.61 8.44 5.65
C SER A 24 -9.65 7.83 6.68
N SER A 25 -8.75 8.63 7.26
CA SER A 25 -7.80 8.22 8.30
C SER A 25 -8.52 7.66 9.53
N GLY A 26 -9.52 8.38 10.06
CA GLY A 26 -10.30 7.92 11.20
C GLY A 26 -11.04 6.60 10.93
N LEU A 27 -11.58 6.43 9.72
CA LEU A 27 -12.27 5.20 9.32
C LEU A 27 -11.30 4.01 9.17
N GLN A 28 -10.12 4.24 8.59
CA GLN A 28 -9.07 3.23 8.44
C GLN A 28 -8.56 2.75 9.80
N LYS A 29 -8.20 3.68 10.70
CA LYS A 29 -7.77 3.38 12.06
C LYS A 29 -8.85 2.63 12.84
N ALA A 30 -10.13 3.01 12.68
CA ALA A 30 -11.25 2.33 13.32
C ALA A 30 -11.52 0.93 12.72
N ALA A 31 -11.24 0.72 11.44
CA ALA A 31 -11.44 -0.55 10.75
C ALA A 31 -10.33 -1.58 11.06
N GLY A 32 -9.10 -1.14 11.35
CA GLY A 32 -7.97 -1.94 11.84
C GLY A 32 -7.89 -3.38 11.30
N ASP A 33 -8.13 -4.36 12.18
CA ASP A 33 -8.04 -5.80 11.84
C ASP A 33 -9.01 -6.27 10.75
N ARG A 34 -10.15 -5.57 10.54
CA ARG A 34 -11.07 -5.92 9.44
C ARG A 34 -10.46 -5.61 8.09
N LEU A 35 -9.67 -4.54 7.99
CA LEU A 35 -8.95 -4.21 6.77
C LEU A 35 -7.91 -5.29 6.44
N ARG A 36 -7.19 -5.80 7.47
CA ARG A 36 -6.28 -6.95 7.33
C ARG A 36 -6.99 -8.21 6.84
N GLY A 37 -8.17 -8.50 7.39
CA GLY A 37 -8.98 -9.64 6.96
C GLY A 37 -9.41 -9.54 5.49
N LEU A 38 -9.74 -8.35 5.01
CA LEU A 38 -10.05 -8.11 3.60
C LEU A 38 -8.81 -8.31 2.70
N LEU A 39 -7.65 -7.84 3.15
CA LEU A 39 -6.39 -8.03 2.42
C LEU A 39 -6.03 -9.52 2.27
N SER A 40 -6.21 -10.31 3.32
CA SER A 40 -5.94 -11.76 3.28
C SER A 40 -6.90 -12.53 2.34
N ALA A 41 -8.10 -12.00 2.09
CA ALA A 41 -9.08 -12.57 1.19
C ALA A 41 -8.79 -12.36 -0.31
N MET A 42 -7.82 -11.49 -0.65
CA MET A 42 -7.45 -11.15 -2.04
C MET A 42 -7.01 -12.32 -2.92
N THR A 43 -6.66 -13.46 -2.32
CA THR A 43 -5.75 -14.44 -2.95
C THR A 43 -6.39 -15.51 -3.80
N SER A 44 -7.72 -15.63 -3.94
CA SER A 44 -8.28 -16.88 -4.50
C SER A 44 -8.80 -16.79 -5.94
N ASN A 45 -9.38 -15.68 -6.39
CA ASN A 45 -9.78 -15.49 -7.80
C ASN A 45 -10.15 -14.02 -8.11
N PRO A 46 -10.25 -13.61 -9.41
CA PRO A 46 -10.58 -12.23 -9.80
C PRO A 46 -11.92 -11.72 -9.25
N PHE A 47 -12.94 -12.55 -9.10
CA PHE A 47 -14.24 -12.16 -8.55
C PHE A 47 -14.15 -11.75 -7.08
N LYS A 48 -13.43 -12.54 -6.27
CA LYS A 48 -13.16 -12.16 -4.88
C LYS A 48 -12.29 -10.92 -4.81
N GLY A 49 -11.34 -10.78 -5.75
CA GLY A 49 -10.55 -9.56 -5.91
C GLY A 49 -11.44 -8.32 -6.09
N VAL A 50 -12.45 -8.38 -6.95
CA VAL A 50 -13.41 -7.27 -7.15
C VAL A 50 -14.13 -6.91 -5.84
N LEU A 51 -14.65 -7.90 -5.11
CA LEU A 51 -15.32 -7.65 -3.83
C LEU A 51 -14.36 -7.06 -2.78
N THR A 52 -13.13 -7.55 -2.74
CA THR A 52 -12.10 -7.03 -1.85
C THR A 52 -11.73 -5.60 -2.21
N GLY A 53 -11.48 -5.30 -3.49
CA GLY A 53 -11.17 -3.95 -3.96
C GLY A 53 -12.30 -2.95 -3.68
N LEU A 54 -13.55 -3.37 -3.90
CA LEU A 54 -14.74 -2.60 -3.55
C LEU A 54 -14.77 -2.30 -2.04
N GLY A 55 -14.61 -3.33 -1.19
CA GLY A 55 -14.65 -3.17 0.27
C GLY A 55 -13.53 -2.28 0.79
N ILE A 56 -12.29 -2.51 0.35
CA ILE A 56 -11.14 -1.71 0.77
C ILE A 56 -11.32 -0.26 0.35
N THR A 57 -11.66 0.01 -0.92
CA THR A 57 -11.81 1.39 -1.39
C THR A 57 -12.98 2.11 -0.72
N THR A 58 -14.08 1.41 -0.42
CA THR A 58 -15.19 1.98 0.35
C THR A 58 -14.75 2.38 1.77
N ILE A 59 -13.89 1.60 2.41
CA ILE A 59 -13.33 1.90 3.74
C ILE A 59 -12.28 3.01 3.64
N ILE A 60 -11.31 2.86 2.75
CA ILE A 60 -10.20 3.81 2.59
C ILE A 60 -10.67 5.14 1.96
N GLN A 61 -11.80 5.16 1.25
CA GLN A 61 -12.32 6.31 0.49
C GLN A 61 -11.31 6.86 -0.54
N SER A 62 -10.37 6.02 -1.00
CA SER A 62 -9.32 6.37 -1.96
C SER A 62 -8.98 5.18 -2.86
N SER A 63 -9.42 5.24 -4.12
CA SER A 63 -9.05 4.22 -5.12
C SER A 63 -7.57 4.33 -5.52
N SER A 64 -7.00 5.53 -5.50
CA SER A 64 -5.57 5.72 -5.76
C SER A 64 -4.72 5.01 -4.72
N ALA A 65 -5.02 5.18 -3.42
CA ALA A 65 -4.33 4.47 -2.34
C ALA A 65 -4.48 2.95 -2.48
N THR A 66 -5.70 2.46 -2.74
CA THR A 66 -5.96 1.03 -2.97
C THR A 66 -5.16 0.49 -4.16
N THR A 67 -5.12 1.23 -5.28
CA THR A 67 -4.41 0.78 -6.48
C THR A 67 -2.89 0.78 -6.28
N VAL A 68 -2.33 1.82 -5.63
CA VAL A 68 -0.90 1.86 -5.28
C VAL A 68 -0.51 0.69 -4.37
N MET A 69 -1.35 0.37 -3.37
CA MET A 69 -1.17 -0.80 -2.53
C MET A 69 -1.15 -2.10 -3.34
N VAL A 70 -2.09 -2.28 -4.26
CA VAL A 70 -2.14 -3.46 -5.14
C VAL A 70 -0.90 -3.55 -6.03
N VAL A 71 -0.44 -2.43 -6.59
CA VAL A 71 0.79 -2.33 -7.39
C VAL A 71 2.00 -2.75 -6.54
N SER A 72 2.08 -2.31 -5.29
CA SER A 72 3.14 -2.70 -4.36
C SER A 72 3.11 -4.20 -4.04
N PHE A 73 1.93 -4.78 -3.82
CA PHE A 73 1.80 -6.23 -3.60
C PHE A 73 2.18 -7.07 -4.84
N VAL A 74 1.86 -6.58 -6.04
CA VAL A 74 2.34 -7.22 -7.27
C VAL A 74 3.86 -7.09 -7.43
N ASN A 75 4.42 -5.93 -7.09
CA ASN A 75 5.86 -5.70 -7.05
C ASN A 75 6.56 -6.70 -6.10
N ALA A 76 5.94 -6.95 -4.97
CA ALA A 76 6.39 -7.88 -3.94
C ALA A 76 6.17 -9.37 -4.29
N GLY A 77 5.39 -9.67 -5.34
CA GLY A 77 5.01 -11.05 -5.68
C GLY A 77 3.96 -11.66 -4.76
N LEU A 78 3.32 -10.85 -3.90
CA LEU A 78 2.22 -11.28 -3.02
C LEU A 78 0.91 -11.46 -3.78
N LEU A 79 0.72 -10.71 -4.86
CA LEU A 79 -0.40 -10.84 -5.77
C LEU A 79 0.08 -11.17 -7.17
N THR A 80 -0.63 -12.07 -7.83
CA THR A 80 -0.46 -12.26 -9.27
C THR A 80 -1.11 -11.09 -10.03
N LEU A 81 -0.66 -10.85 -11.25
CA LEU A 81 -1.22 -9.80 -12.10
C LEU A 81 -2.75 -9.98 -12.31
N ALA A 82 -3.21 -11.22 -12.50
CA ALA A 82 -4.63 -11.53 -12.67
C ALA A 82 -5.48 -11.18 -11.42
N GLN A 83 -4.95 -11.45 -10.22
CA GLN A 83 -5.60 -11.06 -8.95
C GLN A 83 -5.66 -9.54 -8.80
N ALA A 84 -4.55 -8.87 -9.08
CA ALA A 84 -4.44 -7.41 -9.02
C ALA A 84 -5.47 -6.71 -9.93
N ILE A 85 -5.64 -7.20 -11.16
CA ILE A 85 -6.64 -6.69 -12.11
C ILE A 85 -8.04 -6.72 -11.49
N GLY A 86 -8.42 -7.83 -10.82
CA GLY A 86 -9.71 -7.93 -10.13
C GLY A 86 -9.87 -6.90 -9.01
N VAL A 87 -8.85 -6.74 -8.16
CA VAL A 87 -8.90 -5.75 -7.06
C VAL A 87 -8.99 -4.32 -7.59
N ILE A 88 -8.26 -3.99 -8.64
CA ILE A 88 -8.30 -2.66 -9.31
C ILE A 88 -9.69 -2.39 -9.89
N MET A 89 -10.32 -3.37 -10.52
CA MET A 89 -11.71 -3.26 -11.01
C MET A 89 -12.68 -2.94 -9.86
N GLY A 90 -12.55 -3.66 -8.74
CA GLY A 90 -13.36 -3.43 -7.54
C GLY A 90 -13.12 -2.06 -6.90
N ALA A 91 -11.88 -1.60 -6.88
CA ALA A 91 -11.52 -0.28 -6.37
C ALA A 91 -12.22 0.85 -7.13
N ASN A 92 -12.36 0.74 -8.46
CA ASN A 92 -13.09 1.71 -9.27
C ASN A 92 -14.60 1.75 -8.91
N ILE A 93 -15.23 0.60 -8.63
CA ILE A 93 -16.62 0.58 -8.14
C ILE A 93 -16.70 1.24 -6.75
N GLY A 94 -15.76 0.95 -5.84
CA GLY A 94 -15.71 1.50 -4.47
C GLY A 94 -15.65 3.03 -4.44
N THR A 95 -14.98 3.67 -5.40
CA THR A 95 -14.91 5.12 -5.53
C THR A 95 -16.29 5.77 -5.70
N THR A 96 -17.25 5.07 -6.30
CA THR A 96 -18.59 5.62 -6.57
C THR A 96 -19.38 5.90 -5.28
N VAL A 97 -19.03 5.25 -4.17
CA VAL A 97 -19.66 5.50 -2.86
C VAL A 97 -19.47 6.95 -2.42
N THR A 98 -18.30 7.54 -2.69
CA THR A 98 -18.04 8.96 -2.38
C THR A 98 -18.99 9.89 -3.15
N ALA A 99 -19.26 9.61 -4.42
CA ALA A 99 -20.20 10.41 -5.21
C ALA A 99 -21.62 10.39 -4.61
N TRP A 100 -22.08 9.23 -4.15
CA TRP A 100 -23.37 9.09 -3.45
C TRP A 100 -23.39 9.79 -2.10
N LEU A 101 -22.31 9.69 -1.30
CA LEU A 101 -22.21 10.41 -0.03
C LEU A 101 -22.33 11.93 -0.26
N VAL A 102 -21.60 12.47 -1.22
CA VAL A 102 -21.61 13.90 -1.53
C VAL A 102 -22.99 14.32 -2.07
N SER A 103 -23.55 13.60 -3.04
CA SER A 103 -24.83 13.98 -3.67
C SER A 103 -26.02 13.85 -2.72
N TRP A 104 -26.06 12.80 -1.89
CA TRP A 104 -27.17 12.58 -0.98
C TRP A 104 -27.06 13.42 0.31
N LEU A 105 -25.94 13.32 1.01
CA LEU A 105 -25.74 14.00 2.30
C LEU A 105 -25.40 15.49 2.12
N GLY A 106 -24.64 15.83 1.06
CA GLY A 106 -24.17 17.20 0.87
C GLY A 106 -25.17 18.14 0.19
N PHE A 107 -26.13 17.59 -0.56
CA PHE A 107 -27.09 18.43 -1.31
C PHE A 107 -28.54 18.24 -0.88
N LYS A 108 -29.00 17.02 -0.58
CA LYS A 108 -30.40 16.77 -0.23
C LYS A 108 -30.68 16.96 1.25
N ALA A 109 -29.79 16.50 2.13
CA ALA A 109 -30.04 16.49 3.58
C ALA A 109 -29.56 17.75 4.32
N ASP A 110 -28.85 18.66 3.63
CA ASP A 110 -28.19 19.86 4.17
C ASP A 110 -27.51 19.59 5.53
N ILE A 111 -26.67 18.57 5.52
CA ILE A 111 -25.97 18.09 6.74
C ILE A 111 -25.04 19.17 7.32
N SER A 112 -24.74 20.24 6.57
CA SER A 112 -23.97 21.38 7.09
C SER A 112 -24.58 21.94 8.38
N ILE A 113 -25.91 21.92 8.52
CA ILE A 113 -26.62 22.34 9.73
C ILE A 113 -26.29 21.44 10.93
N LEU A 114 -26.13 20.13 10.68
CA LEU A 114 -25.78 19.16 11.73
C LEU A 114 -24.26 19.07 11.94
N ALA A 115 -23.44 19.54 10.99
CA ALA A 115 -22.00 19.45 11.07
C ALA A 115 -21.45 20.20 12.29
N VAL A 116 -21.98 21.39 12.62
CA VAL A 116 -21.52 22.17 13.78
C VAL A 116 -21.82 21.47 15.11
N PRO A 117 -23.07 20.97 15.38
CA PRO A 117 -23.34 20.16 16.59
C PRO A 117 -22.52 18.86 16.64
N LEU A 118 -22.37 18.16 15.52
CA LEU A 118 -21.57 16.93 15.44
C LEU A 118 -20.08 17.20 15.69
N MET A 119 -19.56 18.37 15.32
CA MET A 119 -18.18 18.77 15.59
C MET A 119 -17.86 18.73 17.10
N LEU A 120 -18.82 19.11 17.98
CA LEU A 120 -18.64 19.00 19.41
C LEU A 120 -18.44 17.54 19.85
N LEU A 121 -19.23 16.61 19.33
CA LEU A 121 -19.06 15.17 19.61
C LEU A 121 -17.73 14.65 19.07
N GLY A 122 -17.36 15.05 17.85
CA GLY A 122 -16.09 14.72 17.26
C GLY A 122 -14.91 15.20 18.11
N PHE A 123 -14.95 16.44 18.56
CA PHE A 123 -13.94 17.02 19.46
C PHE A 123 -13.83 16.25 20.80
N LEU A 124 -14.97 15.94 21.44
CA LEU A 124 -14.97 15.19 22.70
C LEU A 124 -14.39 13.78 22.52
N PHE A 125 -14.69 13.12 21.42
CA PHE A 125 -14.16 11.79 21.12
C PHE A 125 -12.67 11.83 20.74
N SER A 126 -12.22 12.82 19.96
CA SER A 126 -10.81 13.00 19.59
C SER A 126 -9.91 13.23 20.80
N ASN A 127 -10.43 13.85 21.87
CA ASN A 127 -9.71 14.05 23.13
C ASN A 127 -9.84 12.87 24.12
N SER A 128 -10.39 11.73 23.68
CA SER A 128 -10.53 10.53 24.53
C SER A 128 -9.18 9.84 24.71
N LYS A 129 -8.96 9.28 25.91
CA LYS A 129 -7.78 8.42 26.17
C LYS A 129 -7.87 7.02 25.53
N LYS A 130 -9.02 6.66 24.94
CA LYS A 130 -9.22 5.37 24.27
C LYS A 130 -9.04 5.54 22.77
N ASN A 131 -8.03 4.89 22.18
CA ASN A 131 -7.68 4.99 20.77
C ASN A 131 -8.87 4.79 19.83
N GLN A 132 -9.72 3.79 20.08
CA GLN A 132 -10.90 3.56 19.25
C GLN A 132 -11.89 4.73 19.25
N ARG A 133 -12.06 5.43 20.40
CA ARG A 133 -12.91 6.63 20.48
C ARG A 133 -12.25 7.81 19.78
N GLN A 134 -10.94 7.95 19.89
CA GLN A 134 -10.18 8.99 19.20
C GLN A 134 -10.31 8.84 17.68
N ASN A 135 -10.17 7.63 17.16
CA ASN A 135 -10.33 7.33 15.73
C ASN A 135 -11.76 7.66 15.23
N ILE A 136 -12.79 7.35 16.04
CA ILE A 136 -14.17 7.74 15.74
C ILE A 136 -14.33 9.27 15.82
N GLY A 137 -13.64 9.93 16.73
CA GLY A 137 -13.60 11.38 16.83
C GLY A 137 -13.04 12.02 15.55
N GLU A 138 -11.91 11.54 15.07
CA GLU A 138 -11.30 11.98 13.81
C GLU A 138 -12.23 11.75 12.61
N LEU A 139 -12.90 10.58 12.53
CA LEU A 139 -13.91 10.30 11.53
C LEU A 139 -15.04 11.34 11.54
N ILE A 140 -15.58 11.68 12.72
CA ILE A 140 -16.68 12.65 12.87
C ILE A 140 -16.20 14.06 12.49
N VAL A 141 -15.03 14.49 12.98
CA VAL A 141 -14.46 15.82 12.64
C VAL A 141 -14.22 15.91 11.13
N GLY A 142 -13.62 14.88 10.52
CA GLY A 142 -13.38 14.81 9.08
C GLY A 142 -14.68 14.90 8.28
N PHE A 143 -15.73 14.18 8.70
CA PHE A 143 -17.05 14.24 8.11
C PHE A 143 -17.64 15.66 8.19
N CYS A 144 -17.55 16.31 9.34
CA CYS A 144 -18.03 17.69 9.52
C CYS A 144 -17.28 18.68 8.62
N LEU A 145 -15.95 18.60 8.57
CA LEU A 145 -15.13 19.48 7.73
C LEU A 145 -15.41 19.28 6.25
N LEU A 146 -15.61 18.03 5.80
CA LEU A 146 -15.99 17.71 4.43
C LEU A 146 -17.29 18.43 4.03
N PHE A 147 -18.35 18.31 4.83
CA PHE A 147 -19.63 18.92 4.49
C PHE A 147 -19.68 20.43 4.69
N LEU A 148 -18.94 20.98 5.66
CA LEU A 148 -18.74 22.43 5.78
C LEU A 148 -17.96 22.98 4.60
N GLY A 149 -16.88 22.31 4.19
CA GLY A 149 -16.12 22.67 2.99
C GLY A 149 -17.00 22.67 1.74
N LEU A 150 -17.83 21.64 1.56
CA LEU A 150 -18.79 21.55 0.46
C LEU A 150 -19.82 22.71 0.50
N SER A 151 -20.33 23.05 1.68
CA SER A 151 -21.26 24.18 1.85
C SER A 151 -20.60 25.52 1.48
N PHE A 152 -19.41 25.78 2.01
CA PHE A 152 -18.66 26.99 1.66
C PHE A 152 -18.25 27.04 0.18
N MET A 153 -17.95 25.91 -0.45
CA MET A 153 -17.73 25.87 -1.91
C MET A 153 -18.98 26.31 -2.65
N LYS A 154 -20.17 25.82 -2.29
CA LYS A 154 -21.44 26.23 -2.91
C LYS A 154 -21.71 27.73 -2.72
N GLU A 155 -21.51 28.25 -1.52
CA GLU A 155 -21.71 29.68 -1.21
C GLU A 155 -20.71 30.60 -1.90
N SER A 156 -19.49 30.10 -2.19
CA SER A 156 -18.43 30.86 -2.85
C SER A 156 -18.59 30.99 -4.35
N VAL A 157 -19.42 30.10 -4.95
CA VAL A 157 -19.69 30.16 -6.40
C VAL A 157 -20.73 31.26 -6.67
N PRO A 158 -20.43 32.22 -7.57
CA PRO A 158 -21.33 33.32 -7.84
C PRO A 158 -22.65 32.87 -8.47
N ASP A 159 -23.71 33.62 -8.22
CA ASP A 159 -25.01 33.37 -8.90
C ASP A 159 -24.86 33.50 -10.43
N LEU A 160 -25.48 32.59 -11.17
CA LEU A 160 -25.51 32.60 -12.64
C LEU A 160 -26.04 33.91 -13.20
N ASN A 161 -26.97 34.55 -12.50
CA ASN A 161 -27.55 35.84 -12.88
C ASN A 161 -26.56 37.00 -12.80
N GLU A 162 -25.55 36.88 -11.92
CA GLU A 162 -24.55 37.91 -11.68
C GLU A 162 -23.28 37.72 -12.55
N THR A 163 -23.13 36.55 -13.22
CA THR A 163 -21.95 36.24 -14.04
C THR A 163 -22.28 35.67 -15.42
N PRO A 164 -23.00 36.41 -16.27
CA PRO A 164 -23.38 35.94 -17.58
C PRO A 164 -22.19 35.60 -18.49
N GLN A 165 -21.06 36.25 -18.30
CA GLN A 165 -19.83 36.02 -19.07
C GLN A 165 -19.24 34.61 -18.85
N VAL A 166 -19.28 34.10 -17.61
CA VAL A 166 -18.81 32.73 -17.30
C VAL A 166 -19.75 31.70 -17.94
N LEU A 167 -21.05 31.96 -17.87
CA LEU A 167 -22.05 31.10 -18.49
C LEU A 167 -21.94 31.08 -20.02
N GLU A 168 -21.73 32.23 -20.67
CA GLU A 168 -21.47 32.33 -22.11
C GLU A 168 -20.19 31.58 -22.50
N PHE A 169 -19.11 31.72 -21.74
CA PHE A 169 -17.89 30.97 -21.98
C PHE A 169 -18.13 29.46 -21.94
N VAL A 170 -18.76 28.93 -20.87
CA VAL A 170 -19.06 27.50 -20.76
C VAL A 170 -20.04 27.05 -21.88
N ARG A 171 -21.06 27.82 -22.17
CA ARG A 171 -22.02 27.54 -23.28
C ARG A 171 -21.33 27.52 -24.63
N SER A 172 -20.36 28.42 -24.87
CA SER A 172 -19.61 28.44 -26.14
C SER A 172 -18.86 27.12 -26.36
N TRP A 173 -18.33 26.49 -25.29
CA TRP A 173 -17.67 25.19 -25.37
C TRP A 173 -18.63 23.99 -25.34
N ALA A 174 -19.81 24.14 -24.72
CA ALA A 174 -20.84 23.10 -24.64
C ALA A 174 -21.67 22.95 -25.92
N GLY A 175 -21.60 23.92 -26.85
CA GLY A 175 -22.45 23.99 -28.03
C GLY A 175 -21.99 23.20 -29.27
N HIS A 176 -20.83 22.51 -29.23
CA HIS A 176 -20.22 21.88 -30.40
C HIS A 176 -20.54 20.37 -30.53
N GLY A 177 -21.61 19.89 -29.94
CA GLY A 177 -22.07 18.51 -30.06
C GLY A 177 -21.07 17.49 -29.42
N PHE A 178 -20.66 16.48 -30.19
CA PHE A 178 -19.74 15.46 -29.67
C PHE A 178 -18.34 15.99 -29.38
N ALA A 179 -17.89 17.04 -30.05
CA ALA A 179 -16.61 17.68 -29.74
C ALA A 179 -16.61 18.28 -28.32
N SER A 180 -17.74 18.83 -27.85
CA SER A 180 -17.89 19.30 -26.48
C SER A 180 -17.71 18.17 -25.46
N VAL A 181 -18.28 16.99 -25.74
CA VAL A 181 -18.10 15.81 -24.87
C VAL A 181 -16.61 15.47 -24.70
N LEU A 182 -15.83 15.50 -25.78
CA LEU A 182 -14.39 15.25 -25.74
C LEU A 182 -13.62 16.33 -24.96
N ILE A 183 -14.02 17.61 -25.15
CA ILE A 183 -13.39 18.73 -24.42
C ILE A 183 -13.62 18.59 -22.91
N PHE A 184 -14.86 18.34 -22.50
CA PHE A 184 -15.18 18.18 -21.08
C PHE A 184 -14.59 16.90 -20.48
N LEU A 185 -14.46 15.82 -21.26
CA LEU A 185 -13.72 14.63 -20.87
C LEU A 185 -12.24 14.94 -20.59
N VAL A 186 -11.58 15.64 -21.52
CA VAL A 186 -10.18 16.06 -21.33
C VAL A 186 -10.06 17.00 -20.12
N PHE A 187 -11.01 17.91 -19.93
CA PHE A 187 -11.03 18.80 -18.78
C PHE A 187 -11.13 18.03 -17.47
N GLY A 188 -12.05 17.04 -17.36
CA GLY A 188 -12.15 16.17 -16.18
C GLY A 188 -10.88 15.35 -15.94
N THR A 189 -10.23 14.85 -17.02
CA THR A 189 -8.95 14.13 -16.95
C THR A 189 -7.86 15.02 -16.39
N VAL A 190 -7.68 16.23 -16.94
CA VAL A 190 -6.63 17.18 -16.52
C VAL A 190 -6.90 17.67 -15.09
N LEU A 191 -8.14 17.97 -14.74
CA LEU A 191 -8.51 18.41 -13.41
C LEU A 191 -8.16 17.35 -12.37
N THR A 192 -8.48 16.07 -12.64
CA THR A 192 -8.13 14.95 -11.75
C THR A 192 -6.62 14.75 -11.64
N LEU A 193 -5.90 14.92 -12.74
CA LEU A 193 -4.43 14.83 -12.76
C LEU A 193 -3.78 15.93 -11.89
N VAL A 194 -4.30 17.15 -11.98
CA VAL A 194 -3.79 18.30 -11.22
C VAL A 194 -4.12 18.16 -9.72
N LEU A 195 -5.36 17.81 -9.39
CA LEU A 195 -5.82 17.64 -8.02
C LEU A 195 -5.32 16.34 -7.38
N GLN A 196 -4.91 15.36 -8.19
CA GLN A 196 -4.57 13.99 -7.77
C GLN A 196 -5.66 13.32 -6.91
N SER A 197 -6.91 13.76 -7.09
CA SER A 197 -8.07 13.32 -6.32
C SER A 197 -9.32 13.30 -7.20
N SER A 198 -9.80 12.09 -7.51
CA SER A 198 -11.06 11.90 -8.22
C SER A 198 -12.25 12.39 -7.40
N SER A 199 -12.25 12.17 -6.08
CA SER A 199 -13.33 12.65 -5.22
C SER A 199 -13.45 14.18 -5.20
N ALA A 200 -12.33 14.89 -5.29
CA ALA A 200 -12.33 16.36 -5.41
C ALA A 200 -12.89 16.81 -6.77
N THR A 201 -12.46 16.16 -7.86
CA THR A 201 -12.99 16.44 -9.21
C THR A 201 -14.49 16.15 -9.26
N MET A 202 -14.95 15.04 -8.68
CA MET A 202 -16.36 14.69 -8.57
C MET A 202 -17.14 15.76 -7.80
N ALA A 203 -16.65 16.22 -6.64
CA ALA A 203 -17.32 17.26 -5.86
C ALA A 203 -17.45 18.59 -6.63
N ILE A 204 -16.39 19.02 -7.31
CA ILE A 204 -16.42 20.21 -8.17
C ILE A 204 -17.43 20.03 -9.30
N THR A 205 -17.43 18.87 -9.96
CA THR A 205 -18.37 18.56 -11.06
C THR A 205 -19.82 18.56 -10.57
N LEU A 206 -20.10 17.98 -9.38
CA LEU A 206 -21.42 17.99 -8.76
C LEU A 206 -21.88 19.43 -8.43
N ILE A 207 -20.99 20.28 -7.91
CA ILE A 207 -21.31 21.70 -7.64
C ILE A 207 -21.62 22.43 -8.93
N MET A 208 -20.76 22.34 -9.96
CA MET A 208 -20.97 22.99 -11.25
C MET A 208 -22.28 22.55 -11.90
N LEU A 209 -22.62 21.27 -11.78
CA LEU A 209 -23.87 20.71 -12.30
C LEU A 209 -25.08 21.21 -11.50
N SER A 210 -25.04 21.15 -10.15
CA SER A 210 -26.15 21.57 -9.29
C SER A 210 -26.49 23.05 -9.38
N MET A 211 -25.53 23.85 -9.79
CA MET A 211 -25.69 25.29 -9.99
C MET A 211 -26.04 25.66 -11.45
N GLY A 212 -26.14 24.64 -12.34
CA GLY A 212 -26.46 24.85 -13.75
C GLY A 212 -25.35 25.48 -14.60
N PHE A 213 -24.10 25.52 -14.11
CA PHE A 213 -22.94 26.00 -14.89
C PHE A 213 -22.63 25.10 -16.07
N ILE A 214 -22.77 23.78 -15.89
CA ILE A 214 -22.56 22.80 -16.95
C ILE A 214 -23.81 21.94 -17.13
N PRO A 215 -24.18 21.59 -18.38
CA PRO A 215 -25.29 20.67 -18.64
C PRO A 215 -24.92 19.24 -18.20
N PHE A 216 -25.94 18.43 -17.94
CA PHE A 216 -25.78 17.06 -17.40
C PHE A 216 -24.86 16.19 -18.28
N ASN A 217 -25.00 16.21 -19.58
CA ASN A 217 -24.17 15.45 -20.50
C ASN A 217 -22.68 15.85 -20.46
N MET A 218 -22.37 17.12 -20.20
CA MET A 218 -20.98 17.60 -20.05
C MET A 218 -20.40 17.20 -18.69
N ALA A 219 -21.20 17.25 -17.62
CA ALA A 219 -20.81 16.71 -16.32
C ALA A 219 -20.50 15.21 -16.40
N CYS A 220 -21.32 14.45 -17.13
CA CYS A 220 -21.08 13.03 -17.40
C CYS A 220 -19.75 12.80 -18.14
N ALA A 221 -19.43 13.64 -19.13
CA ALA A 221 -18.15 13.57 -19.83
C ALA A 221 -16.95 13.85 -18.90
N MET A 222 -17.08 14.83 -17.99
CA MET A 222 -16.05 15.11 -16.99
C MET A 222 -15.80 13.91 -16.08
N VAL A 223 -16.85 13.22 -15.60
CA VAL A 223 -16.72 12.01 -14.77
C VAL A 223 -16.05 10.86 -15.52
N LEU A 224 -16.34 10.68 -16.81
CA LEU A 224 -15.61 9.71 -17.64
C LEU A 224 -14.13 10.07 -17.75
N GLY A 225 -13.81 11.36 -17.90
CA GLY A 225 -12.44 11.86 -17.91
C GLY A 225 -11.72 11.68 -16.57
N GLU A 226 -12.40 11.88 -15.45
CA GLU A 226 -11.91 11.65 -14.09
C GLU A 226 -11.38 10.24 -13.90
N ASN A 227 -12.11 9.23 -14.43
CA ASN A 227 -11.67 7.84 -14.34
C ASN A 227 -10.35 7.59 -15.09
N ILE A 228 -10.09 8.27 -16.22
CA ILE A 228 -8.78 8.22 -16.89
C ILE A 228 -7.72 8.91 -16.04
N GLY A 229 -8.00 10.13 -15.55
CA GLY A 229 -7.06 10.93 -14.77
C GLY A 229 -6.54 10.21 -13.52
N THR A 230 -7.41 9.44 -12.86
CA THR A 230 -7.06 8.67 -11.65
C THR A 230 -5.97 7.62 -11.92
N THR A 231 -5.81 7.14 -13.15
CA THR A 231 -4.83 6.09 -13.48
C THR A 231 -3.37 6.55 -13.39
N ILE A 232 -3.14 7.86 -13.46
CA ILE A 232 -1.77 8.41 -13.49
C ILE A 232 -1.03 8.18 -12.16
N THR A 233 -1.73 8.25 -11.03
CA THR A 233 -1.13 8.04 -9.70
C THR A 233 -0.54 6.64 -9.54
N ALA A 234 -1.25 5.62 -10.02
CA ALA A 234 -0.76 4.24 -10.03
C ALA A 234 0.45 4.06 -10.96
N ASN A 235 0.45 4.73 -12.13
CA ASN A 235 1.57 4.66 -13.07
C ASN A 235 2.82 5.38 -12.54
N ILE A 236 2.67 6.50 -11.82
CA ILE A 236 3.77 7.18 -11.15
C ILE A 236 4.36 6.26 -10.07
N ALA A 237 3.54 5.69 -9.19
CA ALA A 237 3.99 4.75 -8.16
C ALA A 237 4.71 3.53 -8.75
N ALA A 238 4.20 2.98 -9.86
CA ALA A 238 4.81 1.84 -10.53
C ALA A 238 6.11 2.16 -11.28
N SER A 239 6.42 3.43 -11.54
CA SER A 239 7.58 3.84 -12.36
C SER A 239 8.90 3.34 -11.79
N VAL A 240 9.03 3.32 -10.47
CA VAL A 240 10.20 2.83 -9.72
C VAL A 240 10.14 1.33 -9.43
N GLY A 241 8.98 0.68 -9.62
CA GLY A 241 8.76 -0.73 -9.38
C GLY A 241 9.28 -1.65 -10.51
N ASN A 242 9.17 -2.96 -10.27
CA ASN A 242 9.52 -3.99 -11.23
C ASN A 242 8.54 -4.06 -12.43
N THR A 243 8.83 -4.93 -13.39
CA THR A 243 8.01 -5.11 -14.59
C THR A 243 6.55 -5.50 -14.26
N GLN A 244 6.33 -6.29 -13.22
CA GLN A 244 4.98 -6.73 -12.84
C GLN A 244 4.16 -5.59 -12.21
N ALA A 245 4.78 -4.75 -11.39
CA ALA A 245 4.18 -3.53 -10.85
C ALA A 245 3.73 -2.58 -11.98
N LYS A 246 4.59 -2.34 -12.97
CA LYS A 246 4.26 -1.54 -14.17
C LYS A 246 3.11 -2.13 -14.97
N ARG A 247 3.03 -3.45 -15.09
CA ARG A 247 1.91 -4.16 -15.73
C ARG A 247 0.61 -3.98 -14.95
N ALA A 248 0.65 -4.07 -13.62
CA ALA A 248 -0.52 -3.85 -12.78
C ALA A 248 -1.06 -2.41 -12.91
N ALA A 249 -0.21 -1.40 -12.87
CA ALA A 249 -0.60 0.00 -13.09
C ALA A 249 -1.15 0.22 -14.50
N MET A 250 -0.51 -0.34 -15.52
CA MET A 250 -0.99 -0.26 -16.90
C MET A 250 -2.37 -0.94 -17.09
N SER A 251 -2.66 -2.01 -16.33
CA SER A 251 -3.98 -2.64 -16.38
C SER A 251 -5.10 -1.72 -15.90
N HIS A 252 -4.82 -0.86 -14.92
CA HIS A 252 -5.75 0.19 -14.47
C HIS A 252 -6.04 1.20 -15.60
N THR A 253 -4.99 1.61 -16.32
CA THR A 253 -5.15 2.50 -17.48
C THR A 253 -5.98 1.85 -18.59
N ILE A 254 -5.68 0.59 -18.95
CA ILE A 254 -6.42 -0.14 -19.98
C ILE A 254 -7.90 -0.29 -19.58
N PHE A 255 -8.18 -0.64 -18.32
CA PHE A 255 -9.54 -0.78 -17.79
C PHE A 255 -10.35 0.51 -17.97
N ASN A 256 -9.80 1.65 -17.56
CA ASN A 256 -10.51 2.93 -17.61
C ASN A 256 -10.62 3.46 -19.04
N VAL A 257 -9.56 3.39 -19.85
CA VAL A 257 -9.60 3.83 -21.25
C VAL A 257 -10.59 3.00 -22.05
N PHE A 258 -10.58 1.67 -21.91
CA PHE A 258 -11.57 0.81 -22.56
C PHE A 258 -13.00 1.17 -22.14
N GLY A 259 -13.21 1.38 -20.83
CA GLY A 259 -14.49 1.82 -20.29
C GLY A 259 -14.97 3.12 -20.92
N VAL A 260 -14.10 4.12 -20.99
CA VAL A 260 -14.45 5.41 -21.60
C VAL A 260 -14.75 5.27 -23.09
N ILE A 261 -14.01 4.44 -23.82
CA ILE A 261 -14.25 4.23 -25.26
C ILE A 261 -15.66 3.68 -25.51
N TRP A 262 -16.07 2.59 -24.83
CA TRP A 262 -17.42 2.06 -25.04
C TRP A 262 -18.49 3.04 -24.54
N ALA A 263 -18.26 3.75 -23.42
CA ALA A 263 -19.19 4.73 -22.91
C ALA A 263 -19.38 5.91 -23.87
N LEU A 264 -18.32 6.34 -24.58
CA LEU A 264 -18.43 7.37 -25.65
C LEU A 264 -19.17 6.85 -26.89
N ILE A 265 -18.92 5.60 -27.30
CA ILE A 265 -19.64 4.99 -28.45
C ILE A 265 -21.15 4.93 -28.16
N PHE A 266 -21.52 4.53 -26.95
CA PHE A 266 -22.91 4.42 -26.52
C PHE A 266 -23.38 5.62 -25.69
N PHE A 267 -22.76 6.78 -25.81
CA PHE A 267 -22.95 7.91 -24.89
C PHE A 267 -24.42 8.29 -24.69
N ARG A 268 -25.15 8.55 -25.80
CA ARG A 268 -26.57 8.91 -25.72
C ARG A 268 -27.45 7.80 -25.15
N PRO A 269 -27.40 6.54 -25.62
CA PRO A 269 -28.14 5.42 -25.02
C PRO A 269 -27.82 5.21 -23.56
N PHE A 270 -26.56 5.40 -23.15
CA PHE A 270 -26.14 5.24 -21.77
C PHE A 270 -26.70 6.34 -20.87
N LEU A 271 -26.68 7.59 -21.30
CA LEU A 271 -27.37 8.69 -20.60
C LEU A 271 -28.87 8.46 -20.48
N ALA A 272 -29.53 8.03 -21.54
CA ALA A 272 -30.96 7.72 -21.51
C ALA A 272 -31.30 6.57 -20.54
N LEU A 273 -30.42 5.55 -20.42
CA LEU A 273 -30.58 4.51 -19.41
C LEU A 273 -30.49 5.09 -18.00
N VAL A 274 -29.49 5.95 -17.72
CA VAL A 274 -29.35 6.64 -16.43
C VAL A 274 -30.59 7.45 -16.12
N GLY A 275 -31.08 8.24 -17.07
CA GLY A 275 -32.28 9.08 -16.90
C GLY A 275 -33.51 8.26 -16.52
N LYS A 276 -33.80 7.18 -17.25
CA LYS A 276 -34.91 6.27 -16.95
C LYS A 276 -34.78 5.62 -15.56
N ILE A 277 -33.56 5.30 -15.10
CA ILE A 277 -33.34 4.78 -13.77
C ILE A 277 -33.65 5.85 -12.71
N ILE A 278 -33.26 7.10 -12.95
CA ILE A 278 -33.56 8.21 -12.02
C ILE A 278 -35.06 8.46 -11.95
N GLU A 279 -35.76 8.47 -13.09
CA GLU A 279 -37.20 8.61 -13.12
C GLU A 279 -37.90 7.43 -12.41
N GLY A 280 -37.52 6.19 -12.76
CA GLY A 280 -38.22 4.98 -12.27
C GLY A 280 -37.95 4.67 -10.80
N LEU A 281 -36.72 4.85 -10.30
CA LEU A 281 -36.35 4.49 -8.93
C LEU A 281 -36.56 5.63 -7.92
N PHE A 282 -36.36 6.87 -8.35
CA PHE A 282 -36.39 8.03 -7.44
C PHE A 282 -37.61 8.94 -7.67
N GLY A 283 -38.38 8.73 -8.74
CA GLY A 283 -39.51 9.59 -9.10
C GLY A 283 -39.11 11.05 -9.41
N LEU A 284 -37.88 11.24 -9.90
CA LEU A 284 -37.30 12.54 -10.23
C LEU A 284 -37.32 12.75 -11.74
N PRO A 285 -37.26 14.01 -12.24
CA PRO A 285 -37.16 14.30 -13.67
C PRO A 285 -35.98 13.56 -14.34
N ASP A 286 -36.12 13.17 -15.60
CA ASP A 286 -35.03 12.55 -16.38
C ASP A 286 -33.96 13.61 -16.71
N PRO A 287 -32.74 13.52 -16.14
CA PRO A 287 -31.69 14.50 -16.40
C PRO A 287 -31.05 14.39 -17.79
N ALA A 288 -31.36 13.31 -18.55
CA ALA A 288 -30.87 13.11 -19.89
C ALA A 288 -31.84 13.57 -20.95
N GLU A 289 -33.03 14.05 -20.56
CA GLU A 289 -34.05 14.52 -21.50
C GLU A 289 -33.58 15.79 -22.25
N PRO A 290 -33.87 15.91 -23.57
CA PRO A 290 -33.53 17.11 -24.33
C PRO A 290 -34.18 18.36 -23.71
N GLY A 291 -33.36 19.37 -23.39
CA GLY A 291 -33.85 20.61 -22.77
C GLY A 291 -33.86 20.59 -21.24
N PHE A 292 -33.47 19.47 -20.61
CA PHE A 292 -33.28 19.45 -19.15
C PHE A 292 -32.27 20.52 -18.71
N ALA A 293 -32.67 21.32 -17.76
CA ALA A 293 -31.84 22.35 -17.15
C ALA A 293 -32.11 22.41 -15.64
N VAL A 294 -31.07 22.59 -14.87
CA VAL A 294 -31.19 22.80 -13.41
C VAL A 294 -31.73 24.20 -13.18
N SER A 295 -32.90 24.26 -12.55
CA SER A 295 -33.65 25.52 -12.31
C SER A 295 -33.18 26.28 -11.07
N GLY A 296 -32.35 25.69 -10.24
CA GLY A 296 -31.77 26.28 -9.02
C GLY A 296 -31.31 25.23 -8.02
N GLN A 297 -30.62 25.67 -6.98
CA GLN A 297 -30.18 24.77 -5.90
C GLN A 297 -31.39 24.21 -5.12
N ASN A 298 -31.26 22.97 -4.64
CA ASN A 298 -32.28 22.27 -3.86
C ASN A 298 -33.63 22.04 -4.59
N THR A 299 -33.64 22.07 -5.90
CA THR A 299 -34.81 21.73 -6.74
C THR A 299 -34.83 20.23 -7.05
N PRO A 300 -35.98 19.66 -7.45
CA PRO A 300 -36.06 18.30 -7.98
C PRO A 300 -35.10 18.08 -9.15
N ASP A 301 -34.93 19.08 -10.03
CA ASP A 301 -34.03 19.02 -11.19
C ASP A 301 -32.57 18.93 -10.75
N ALA A 302 -32.15 19.75 -9.77
CA ALA A 302 -30.79 19.66 -9.19
C ALA A 302 -30.55 18.29 -8.55
N THR A 303 -31.52 17.76 -7.80
CA THR A 303 -31.42 16.44 -7.18
C THR A 303 -31.35 15.34 -8.26
N ALA A 304 -32.13 15.43 -9.32
CA ALA A 304 -32.12 14.50 -10.43
C ALA A 304 -30.76 14.48 -11.16
N ALA A 305 -30.20 15.66 -11.39
CA ALA A 305 -28.88 15.81 -12.02
C ALA A 305 -27.76 15.20 -11.16
N LEU A 306 -27.75 15.48 -9.84
CA LEU A 306 -26.75 14.95 -8.91
C LEU A 306 -26.83 13.43 -8.76
N TYR A 307 -28.04 12.89 -8.60
CA TYR A 307 -28.25 11.44 -8.51
C TYR A 307 -27.95 10.76 -9.86
N GLY A 308 -28.32 11.41 -10.97
CA GLY A 308 -27.99 10.94 -12.32
C GLY A 308 -26.50 10.83 -12.53
N LEU A 309 -25.71 11.81 -12.08
CA LEU A 309 -24.25 11.78 -12.19
C LEU A 309 -23.62 10.69 -11.33
N SER A 310 -24.10 10.53 -10.08
CA SER A 310 -23.64 9.45 -9.18
C SER A 310 -24.04 8.07 -9.73
N MET A 311 -25.24 7.94 -10.31
CA MET A 311 -25.71 6.72 -10.94
C MET A 311 -24.89 6.38 -12.19
N LEU A 312 -24.59 7.37 -13.04
CA LEU A 312 -23.72 7.18 -14.20
C LEU A 312 -22.36 6.64 -13.78
N HIS A 313 -21.74 7.24 -12.74
CA HIS A 313 -20.44 6.80 -12.23
C HIS A 313 -20.50 5.35 -11.74
N THR A 314 -21.56 4.99 -11.01
CA THR A 314 -21.77 3.62 -10.51
C THR A 314 -22.00 2.63 -11.64
N LEU A 315 -22.92 2.94 -12.56
CA LEU A 315 -23.23 2.06 -13.70
C LEU A 315 -22.03 1.89 -14.63
N PHE A 316 -21.29 2.98 -14.90
CA PHE A 316 -20.09 2.93 -15.74
C PHE A 316 -19.07 1.94 -15.15
N ASN A 317 -18.67 2.11 -13.88
CA ASN A 317 -17.67 1.25 -13.27
C ASN A 317 -18.17 -0.19 -13.09
N THR A 318 -19.45 -0.38 -12.75
CA THR A 318 -20.05 -1.71 -12.58
C THR A 318 -20.15 -2.45 -13.91
N ILE A 319 -20.69 -1.82 -14.96
CA ILE A 319 -20.82 -2.43 -16.29
C ILE A 319 -19.44 -2.74 -16.86
N ASN A 320 -18.49 -1.79 -16.76
CA ASN A 320 -17.13 -1.99 -17.21
C ASN A 320 -16.47 -3.19 -16.51
N THR A 321 -16.65 -3.32 -15.20
CA THR A 321 -16.17 -4.47 -14.43
C THR A 321 -16.85 -5.76 -14.85
N LEU A 322 -18.19 -5.79 -15.01
CA LEU A 322 -18.94 -6.97 -15.42
C LEU A 322 -18.53 -7.45 -16.82
N ILE A 323 -18.20 -6.55 -17.72
CA ILE A 323 -17.68 -6.88 -19.05
C ILE A 323 -16.25 -7.43 -18.92
N LEU A 324 -15.34 -6.66 -18.32
CA LEU A 324 -13.90 -6.93 -18.37
C LEU A 324 -13.41 -8.03 -17.42
N ILE A 325 -14.18 -8.40 -16.41
CA ILE A 325 -13.79 -9.48 -15.49
C ILE A 325 -13.60 -10.82 -16.21
N TRP A 326 -14.38 -11.08 -17.26
CA TRP A 326 -14.25 -12.26 -18.10
C TRP A 326 -13.04 -12.20 -19.04
N PHE A 327 -12.52 -10.99 -19.28
CA PHE A 327 -11.40 -10.72 -20.18
C PHE A 327 -10.08 -10.45 -19.45
N THR A 328 -9.96 -10.76 -18.14
CA THR A 328 -8.74 -10.53 -17.35
C THR A 328 -7.49 -11.10 -18.02
N LYS A 329 -7.58 -12.32 -18.58
CA LYS A 329 -6.47 -12.95 -19.34
C LYS A 329 -6.05 -12.16 -20.59
N TYR A 330 -6.98 -11.48 -21.25
CA TYR A 330 -6.69 -10.63 -22.42
C TYR A 330 -6.06 -9.31 -21.99
N ILE A 331 -6.51 -8.72 -20.87
CA ILE A 331 -5.90 -7.54 -20.27
C ILE A 331 -4.46 -7.88 -19.86
N GLU A 332 -4.23 -9.04 -19.22
CA GLU A 332 -2.90 -9.53 -18.85
C GLU A 332 -1.99 -9.66 -20.09
N LYS A 333 -2.47 -10.24 -21.19
CA LYS A 333 -1.72 -10.32 -22.44
C LYS A 333 -1.43 -8.94 -23.03
N ALA A 334 -2.40 -8.03 -22.99
CA ALA A 334 -2.23 -6.67 -23.50
C ALA A 334 -1.16 -5.89 -22.72
N VAL A 335 -1.20 -5.94 -21.39
CA VAL A 335 -0.18 -5.26 -20.57
C VAL A 335 1.20 -5.90 -20.71
N MET A 336 1.31 -7.23 -20.90
CA MET A 336 2.57 -7.90 -21.18
C MET A 336 3.15 -7.51 -22.55
N TRP A 337 2.31 -7.22 -23.53
CA TRP A 337 2.72 -6.73 -24.85
C TRP A 337 3.22 -5.28 -24.79
N ILE A 338 2.51 -4.42 -24.02
CA ILE A 338 2.87 -3.00 -23.85
C ILE A 338 4.13 -2.88 -22.98
N VAL A 339 4.17 -3.56 -21.84
CA VAL A 339 5.26 -3.51 -20.85
C VAL A 339 6.10 -4.77 -20.99
N LYS A 340 7.13 -4.69 -21.85
CA LYS A 340 8.04 -5.81 -22.12
C LYS A 340 9.01 -6.03 -20.96
N THR A 341 9.39 -7.30 -20.72
CA THR A 341 10.47 -7.64 -19.77
C THR A 341 11.82 -7.24 -20.40
N PRO A 342 12.68 -6.50 -19.71
CA PRO A 342 14.03 -6.20 -20.20
C PRO A 342 14.83 -7.51 -20.41
N LYS A 343 15.63 -7.59 -21.49
CA LYS A 343 16.41 -8.79 -21.84
C LYS A 343 17.61 -9.06 -20.91
N ASN A 344 18.03 -8.12 -20.08
CA ASN A 344 19.20 -8.21 -19.18
C ASN A 344 18.77 -8.11 -17.71
N GLN A 345 18.16 -9.17 -17.18
CA GLN A 345 17.93 -9.30 -15.73
C GLN A 345 18.83 -10.37 -15.08
N GLU A 346 19.99 -10.68 -15.67
CA GLU A 346 20.95 -11.66 -15.08
C GLU A 346 21.96 -11.04 -14.09
N ASN A 347 22.01 -9.73 -13.93
CA ASN A 347 22.70 -9.12 -12.79
C ASN A 347 21.66 -8.73 -11.74
N GLU A 348 21.46 -9.58 -10.74
CA GLU A 348 20.72 -9.27 -9.52
C GLU A 348 21.44 -8.15 -8.75
N VAL A 349 21.26 -6.92 -9.22
CA VAL A 349 21.41 -5.78 -8.33
C VAL A 349 20.31 -5.95 -7.29
N PHE A 350 20.70 -6.23 -6.04
CA PHE A 350 19.75 -6.37 -4.94
C PHE A 350 18.78 -5.18 -4.94
N ARG A 351 17.49 -5.45 -5.02
CA ARG A 351 16.43 -4.45 -4.94
C ARG A 351 15.46 -4.86 -3.84
N LEU A 352 15.14 -3.92 -2.98
CA LEU A 352 14.03 -4.07 -2.05
C LEU A 352 12.78 -4.52 -2.82
N LYS A 353 12.10 -5.49 -2.26
CA LYS A 353 11.02 -6.18 -2.95
C LYS A 353 9.66 -5.54 -2.66
N TYR A 354 9.44 -5.15 -1.41
CA TYR A 354 8.14 -4.75 -0.88
C TYR A 354 8.01 -3.24 -0.69
N ILE A 355 9.07 -2.53 -0.34
CA ILE A 355 9.05 -1.10 0.00
C ILE A 355 9.62 -0.17 -1.10
N SER A 356 10.02 -0.71 -2.24
CA SER A 356 10.65 0.05 -3.34
C SER A 356 9.78 1.15 -3.96
N ALA A 357 8.46 1.13 -3.74
CA ALA A 357 7.51 2.13 -4.26
C ALA A 357 7.19 3.27 -3.27
N GLY A 358 7.88 3.33 -2.13
CA GLY A 358 7.59 4.25 -1.03
C GLY A 358 6.43 3.79 -0.14
N PRO A 359 6.17 4.51 0.98
CA PRO A 359 5.12 4.13 1.90
C PRO A 359 3.73 4.32 1.27
N LEU A 360 2.83 3.38 1.59
CA LEU A 360 1.43 3.49 1.24
C LEU A 360 0.78 4.68 1.93
N ALA A 361 -0.31 5.18 1.37
CA ALA A 361 -1.05 6.32 1.93
C ALA A 361 -1.59 6.08 3.35
N THR A 362 -1.59 4.83 3.81
CA THR A 362 -2.02 4.43 5.15
C THR A 362 -0.84 3.87 5.93
N PRO A 363 -0.44 4.51 7.03
CA PRO A 363 0.70 4.08 7.84
C PRO A 363 0.62 2.62 8.31
N GLU A 364 -0.58 2.14 8.62
CA GLU A 364 -0.82 0.76 9.03
C GLU A 364 -0.44 -0.25 7.94
N LEU A 365 -0.82 0.04 6.69
CA LEU A 365 -0.46 -0.80 5.54
C LEU A 365 1.01 -0.68 5.16
N ALA A 366 1.58 0.51 5.33
CA ALA A 366 3.01 0.73 5.13
C ALA A 366 3.84 -0.07 6.16
N ALA A 367 3.39 -0.18 7.41
CA ALA A 367 4.02 -1.02 8.42
C ALA A 367 3.97 -2.52 8.04
N GLU A 368 2.87 -2.99 7.43
CA GLU A 368 2.81 -4.37 6.90
C GLU A 368 3.80 -4.59 5.74
N GLN A 369 3.94 -3.62 4.82
CA GLN A 369 4.96 -3.70 3.77
C GLN A 369 6.38 -3.81 4.34
N ALA A 370 6.69 -3.05 5.38
CA ALA A 370 7.98 -3.13 6.07
C ALA A 370 8.20 -4.52 6.69
N LEU A 371 7.16 -5.12 7.28
CA LEU A 371 7.25 -6.46 7.86
C LEU A 371 7.46 -7.55 6.79
N ASP A 372 6.87 -7.40 5.59
CA ASP A 372 7.14 -8.27 4.45
C ASP A 372 8.59 -8.17 3.98
N GLU A 373 9.17 -6.95 3.96
CA GLU A 373 10.58 -6.75 3.63
C GLU A 373 11.52 -7.32 4.71
N ILE A 374 11.16 -7.19 5.99
CA ILE A 374 11.87 -7.81 7.11
C ILE A 374 11.88 -9.35 6.97
N LEU A 375 10.76 -9.94 6.59
CA LEU A 375 10.71 -11.39 6.31
C LEU A 375 11.66 -11.78 5.18
N HIS A 376 11.67 -11.00 4.11
CA HIS A 376 12.60 -11.21 2.99
C HIS A 376 14.05 -11.04 3.41
N PHE A 377 14.35 -10.05 4.24
CA PHE A 377 15.68 -9.85 4.81
C PHE A 377 16.14 -11.06 5.63
N ALA A 378 15.26 -11.62 6.48
CA ALA A 378 15.56 -12.82 7.27
C ALA A 378 15.86 -14.03 6.36
N GLU A 379 15.16 -14.21 5.24
CA GLU A 379 15.43 -15.27 4.26
C GLU A 379 16.78 -15.06 3.55
N ILE A 380 17.16 -13.83 3.24
CA ILE A 380 18.47 -13.49 2.67
C ILE A 380 19.58 -13.78 3.68
N SER A 381 19.44 -13.35 4.95
CA SER A 381 20.41 -13.60 6.00
C SER A 381 20.65 -15.11 6.21
N ARG A 382 19.59 -15.94 6.17
CA ARG A 382 19.71 -17.41 6.22
C ARG A 382 20.57 -17.98 5.08
N ASN A 383 20.47 -17.42 3.87
CA ASN A 383 21.33 -17.87 2.74
C ASN A 383 22.80 -17.60 3.00
N GLY A 384 23.14 -16.52 3.74
CA GLY A 384 24.49 -16.22 4.20
C GLY A 384 25.08 -17.34 5.07
N LEU A 385 24.29 -17.91 5.99
CA LEU A 385 24.69 -19.07 6.79
C LEU A 385 25.08 -20.28 5.89
N GLY A 386 24.36 -20.48 4.79
CA GLY A 386 24.67 -21.52 3.80
C GLY A 386 26.04 -21.34 3.15
N TYR A 387 26.41 -20.10 2.82
CA TYR A 387 27.75 -19.79 2.29
C TYR A 387 28.84 -19.90 3.36
N ALA A 388 28.59 -19.52 4.62
CA ALA A 388 29.51 -19.74 5.73
C ALA A 388 29.79 -21.23 5.94
N ARG A 389 28.76 -22.09 5.88
CA ARG A 389 28.93 -23.55 5.93
C ARG A 389 29.82 -24.06 4.80
N GLN A 390 29.61 -23.61 3.56
CA GLN A 390 30.46 -24.01 2.43
C GLN A 390 31.91 -23.56 2.62
N ALA A 391 32.14 -22.33 3.10
CA ALA A 391 33.47 -21.78 3.36
C ALA A 391 34.25 -22.55 4.44
N ILE A 392 33.59 -23.08 5.47
CA ILE A 392 34.18 -23.90 6.53
C ILE A 392 34.79 -25.21 5.95
N HIS A 393 34.12 -25.80 4.98
CA HIS A 393 34.53 -27.06 4.35
C HIS A 393 35.45 -26.89 3.15
N GLU A 394 35.58 -25.65 2.62
CA GLU A 394 36.35 -25.43 1.37
C GLU A 394 37.85 -25.47 1.64
N THR A 395 38.55 -26.27 0.86
CA THR A 395 40.01 -26.46 0.94
C THR A 395 40.76 -25.83 -0.24
N ASP A 396 40.08 -25.55 -1.34
CA ASP A 396 40.63 -24.86 -2.51
C ASP A 396 40.65 -23.34 -2.24
N ALA A 397 41.85 -22.74 -2.43
CA ALA A 397 42.03 -21.33 -2.07
C ALA A 397 41.23 -20.38 -2.96
N ASP A 398 41.11 -20.67 -4.25
CA ASP A 398 40.38 -19.78 -5.18
C ASP A 398 38.87 -19.84 -4.92
N LYS A 399 38.32 -21.02 -4.67
CA LYS A 399 36.91 -21.21 -4.31
C LYS A 399 36.60 -20.62 -2.93
N PHE A 400 37.54 -20.72 -1.97
CA PHE A 400 37.36 -20.07 -0.67
C PHE A 400 37.27 -18.56 -0.82
N GLU A 401 38.14 -17.92 -1.63
CA GLU A 401 38.06 -16.47 -1.88
C GLU A 401 36.76 -16.07 -2.60
N GLU A 402 36.22 -16.91 -3.49
CA GLU A 402 34.90 -16.69 -4.09
C GLU A 402 33.80 -16.69 -3.03
N LEU A 403 33.80 -17.69 -2.12
CA LEU A 403 32.82 -17.80 -1.04
C LEU A 403 32.96 -16.64 -0.05
N ARG A 404 34.18 -16.24 0.28
CA ARG A 404 34.46 -15.07 1.11
C ARG A 404 33.92 -13.79 0.47
N GLY A 405 34.14 -13.61 -0.82
CA GLY A 405 33.59 -12.49 -1.57
C GLY A 405 32.05 -12.45 -1.55
N LYS A 406 31.40 -13.62 -1.57
CA LYS A 406 29.94 -13.71 -1.40
C LYS A 406 29.52 -13.27 0.00
N LEU A 407 30.20 -13.72 1.06
CA LEU A 407 29.87 -13.35 2.44
C LEU A 407 30.04 -11.85 2.71
N VAL A 408 31.12 -11.23 2.21
CA VAL A 408 31.30 -9.77 2.28
C VAL A 408 30.17 -9.05 1.53
N LYS A 409 29.81 -9.54 0.35
CA LYS A 409 28.69 -8.95 -0.41
C LYS A 409 27.34 -9.09 0.33
N TYR A 410 27.13 -10.17 1.07
CA TYR A 410 25.91 -10.37 1.85
C TYR A 410 25.84 -9.41 3.05
N GLU A 411 26.96 -9.08 3.68
CA GLU A 411 27.05 -8.05 4.70
C GLU A 411 26.72 -6.67 4.12
N GLU A 412 27.36 -6.24 3.01
CA GLU A 412 27.05 -4.98 2.32
C GLU A 412 25.55 -4.87 1.94
N ILE A 413 24.93 -6.01 1.56
CA ILE A 413 23.51 -6.11 1.26
C ILE A 413 22.68 -5.93 2.57
N SER A 414 23.09 -6.55 3.68
CA SER A 414 22.41 -6.46 4.96
C SER A 414 22.37 -5.03 5.49
N ASP A 415 23.50 -4.34 5.47
CA ASP A 415 23.62 -2.91 5.82
C ASP A 415 22.67 -2.04 5.00
N ARG A 416 22.65 -2.28 3.70
CA ARG A 416 21.80 -1.51 2.80
C ARG A 416 20.32 -1.77 3.07
N ILE A 417 19.91 -3.01 3.30
CA ILE A 417 18.52 -3.37 3.60
C ILE A 417 18.09 -2.72 4.92
N GLU A 418 18.93 -2.83 5.95
CA GLU A 418 18.67 -2.22 7.25
C GLU A 418 18.43 -0.72 7.08
N TYR A 419 19.35 -0.01 6.43
CA TYR A 419 19.23 1.43 6.19
C TYR A 419 17.96 1.81 5.41
N GLU A 420 17.63 1.08 4.36
CA GLU A 420 16.46 1.40 3.53
C GLU A 420 15.14 1.09 4.23
N ILE A 421 15.05 0.00 5.02
CA ILE A 421 13.87 -0.28 5.86
C ILE A 421 13.75 0.77 6.97
N ALA A 422 14.86 1.15 7.62
CA ALA A 422 14.85 2.20 8.64
C ALA A 422 14.38 3.54 8.09
N SER A 423 14.85 3.93 6.90
CA SER A 423 14.41 5.15 6.21
C SER A 423 12.91 5.11 5.89
N PHE A 424 12.43 3.99 5.38
CA PHE A 424 11.01 3.77 5.08
C PHE A 424 10.15 3.86 6.36
N LEU A 425 10.55 3.18 7.44
CA LEU A 425 9.84 3.23 8.72
C LEU A 425 9.83 4.65 9.31
N ASN A 426 10.87 5.45 9.08
CA ASN A 426 10.92 6.84 9.50
C ASN A 426 9.90 7.70 8.73
N GLU A 427 9.75 7.50 7.41
CA GLU A 427 8.72 8.16 6.62
C GLU A 427 7.31 7.77 7.09
N VAL A 428 7.08 6.48 7.37
CA VAL A 428 5.80 6.00 7.92
C VAL A 428 5.50 6.63 9.28
N SER A 429 6.52 6.74 10.15
CA SER A 429 6.38 7.32 11.50
C SER A 429 6.15 8.83 11.49
N ALA A 430 6.50 9.53 10.42
CA ALA A 430 6.22 10.96 10.25
C ALA A 430 4.72 11.23 9.97
N GLY A 431 3.96 10.21 9.57
CA GLY A 431 2.52 10.26 9.41
C GLY A 431 1.76 10.15 10.74
N ASP A 432 0.45 10.26 10.66
CA ASP A 432 -0.45 10.11 11.81
C ASP A 432 -0.70 8.62 12.07
N ILE A 433 0.11 8.00 12.94
CA ILE A 433 0.10 6.57 13.26
C ILE A 433 -0.66 6.27 14.54
N SER A 434 -1.31 5.10 14.61
CA SER A 434 -1.91 4.60 15.84
C SER A 434 -0.82 4.22 16.87
N GLU A 435 -1.17 4.19 18.17
CA GLU A 435 -0.25 3.76 19.23
C GLU A 435 0.23 2.32 19.00
N GLU A 436 -0.66 1.43 18.57
CA GLU A 436 -0.33 0.05 18.22
C GLU A 436 0.70 -0.02 17.09
N THR A 437 0.49 0.74 16.00
CA THR A 437 1.44 0.81 14.88
C THR A 437 2.79 1.39 15.33
N SER A 438 2.78 2.40 16.22
CA SER A 438 4.01 2.96 16.79
C SER A 438 4.83 1.92 17.56
N VAL A 439 4.18 1.08 18.40
CA VAL A 439 4.84 0.00 19.15
C VAL A 439 5.42 -1.04 18.17
N ARG A 440 4.67 -1.41 17.14
CA ARG A 440 5.14 -2.37 16.11
C ARG A 440 6.34 -1.83 15.35
N ILE A 441 6.32 -0.56 14.94
CA ILE A 441 7.46 0.08 14.24
C ILE A 441 8.72 0.08 15.13
N LYS A 442 8.59 0.36 16.44
CA LYS A 442 9.72 0.27 17.39
C LYS A 442 10.30 -1.14 17.46
N ALA A 443 9.45 -2.15 17.45
CA ALA A 443 9.90 -3.54 17.39
C ALA A 443 10.63 -3.85 16.07
N MET A 444 10.12 -3.35 14.93
CA MET A 444 10.74 -3.52 13.62
C MET A 444 12.15 -2.91 13.56
N TYR A 445 12.36 -1.71 14.12
CA TYR A 445 13.71 -1.11 14.20
C TYR A 445 14.70 -2.02 14.94
N LYS A 446 14.26 -2.66 16.04
CA LYS A 446 15.12 -3.61 16.74
C LYS A 446 15.40 -4.86 15.88
N VAL A 447 14.37 -5.38 15.21
CA VAL A 447 14.49 -6.58 14.35
C VAL A 447 15.48 -6.37 13.21
N ILE A 448 15.44 -5.22 12.53
CA ILE A 448 16.35 -4.96 11.38
C ILE A 448 17.80 -4.84 11.83
N GLY A 449 18.08 -4.21 12.98
CA GLY A 449 19.44 -4.14 13.51
C GLY A 449 20.00 -5.51 13.94
N GLU A 450 19.17 -6.39 14.51
CA GLU A 450 19.58 -7.76 14.82
C GLU A 450 19.80 -8.62 13.55
N LEU A 451 19.03 -8.36 12.47
CA LEU A 451 19.21 -9.02 11.17
C LEU A 451 20.49 -8.58 10.45
N GLU A 452 20.87 -7.31 10.58
CA GLU A 452 22.14 -6.77 10.10
C GLU A 452 23.31 -7.46 10.85
N SER A 453 23.25 -7.55 12.18
CA SER A 453 24.24 -8.23 13.01
C SER A 453 24.41 -9.73 12.67
N LEU A 454 23.39 -10.38 12.11
CA LEU A 454 23.50 -11.73 11.53
C LEU A 454 24.33 -11.74 10.25
N GLY A 455 24.24 -10.69 9.42
CA GLY A 455 25.08 -10.48 8.25
C GLY A 455 26.56 -10.32 8.63
N ASP A 456 26.82 -9.47 9.62
CA ASP A 456 28.14 -9.23 10.20
C ASP A 456 28.81 -10.51 10.74
N SER A 457 28.03 -11.36 11.41
CA SER A 457 28.55 -12.65 11.91
C SER A 457 28.99 -13.59 10.77
N GLY A 458 28.27 -13.57 9.64
CA GLY A 458 28.65 -14.32 8.44
C GLY A 458 30.00 -13.87 7.88
N GLU A 459 30.23 -12.56 7.79
CA GLU A 459 31.49 -11.97 7.33
C GLU A 459 32.60 -12.22 8.36
N ALA A 460 32.32 -12.11 9.69
CA ALA A 460 33.28 -12.41 10.76
C ALA A 460 33.78 -13.85 10.69
N ILE A 461 32.90 -14.83 10.45
CA ILE A 461 33.30 -16.23 10.24
C ILE A 461 34.27 -16.31 9.04
N SER A 462 33.99 -15.62 7.93
CA SER A 462 34.87 -15.63 6.75
C SER A 462 36.27 -15.07 7.06
N ARG A 463 36.37 -14.03 7.89
CA ARG A 463 37.64 -13.45 8.37
C ARG A 463 38.42 -14.42 9.24
N ILE A 464 37.74 -15.13 10.15
CA ILE A 464 38.38 -16.16 11.00
C ILE A 464 38.98 -17.27 10.15
N LEU A 465 38.19 -17.78 9.18
CA LEU A 465 38.62 -18.82 8.25
C LEU A 465 39.77 -18.37 7.34
N SER A 466 39.77 -17.12 6.88
CA SER A 466 40.87 -16.53 6.10
C SER A 466 42.18 -16.52 6.91
N ARG A 467 42.12 -16.07 8.17
CA ARG A 467 43.30 -16.11 9.08
C ARG A 467 43.79 -17.54 9.30
N LYS A 468 42.88 -18.50 9.53
CA LYS A 468 43.21 -19.94 9.63
C LYS A 468 43.97 -20.42 8.37
N ASN A 469 43.51 -20.07 7.18
CA ASN A 469 44.09 -20.48 5.93
C ASN A 469 45.48 -19.82 5.69
N ILE A 470 45.63 -18.52 6.00
CA ILE A 470 46.95 -17.81 5.96
C ILE A 470 47.98 -18.51 6.85
N HIS A 471 47.56 -18.96 8.02
CA HIS A 471 48.45 -19.70 8.92
C HIS A 471 48.57 -21.20 8.59
N LYS A 472 48.05 -21.63 7.47
CA LYS A 472 48.12 -23.04 6.97
C LYS A 472 47.59 -24.04 7.98
N LYS A 473 46.49 -23.67 8.70
CA LYS A 473 45.83 -24.57 9.65
C LYS A 473 44.64 -25.23 9.01
N THR A 474 44.37 -26.47 9.38
CA THR A 474 43.22 -27.26 8.90
C THR A 474 42.41 -27.78 10.09
N PHE A 475 41.11 -27.84 9.93
CA PHE A 475 40.23 -28.52 10.86
C PHE A 475 40.22 -30.02 10.55
N ASP A 476 40.27 -30.85 11.60
CA ASP A 476 40.07 -32.29 11.49
C ASP A 476 38.58 -32.64 11.26
N GLN A 477 38.33 -33.92 10.99
CA GLN A 477 36.97 -34.38 10.68
C GLN A 477 36.01 -34.23 11.87
N ASP A 478 36.47 -34.37 13.09
CA ASP A 478 35.63 -34.25 14.28
C ASP A 478 35.29 -32.77 14.55
N THR A 479 36.26 -31.88 14.40
CA THR A 479 36.02 -30.43 14.43
C THR A 479 34.99 -30.01 13.36
N LEU A 480 35.10 -30.50 12.13
CA LEU A 480 34.13 -30.19 11.05
C LEU A 480 32.72 -30.71 11.38
N LYS A 481 32.59 -31.93 11.94
CA LYS A 481 31.29 -32.46 12.40
C LYS A 481 30.65 -31.63 13.50
N ASN A 482 31.49 -31.16 14.45
CA ASN A 482 31.02 -30.29 15.52
C ASN A 482 30.50 -28.95 14.98
N LEU A 483 31.22 -28.33 14.05
CA LEU A 483 30.78 -27.11 13.38
C LEU A 483 29.49 -27.32 12.58
N ASP A 484 29.36 -28.44 11.85
CA ASP A 484 28.13 -28.81 11.14
C ASP A 484 26.95 -28.98 12.10
N SER A 485 27.18 -29.56 13.27
CA SER A 485 26.16 -29.72 14.32
C SER A 485 25.70 -28.36 14.84
N MET A 486 26.63 -27.43 15.08
CA MET A 486 26.35 -26.07 15.52
C MET A 486 25.56 -25.28 14.45
N ILE A 487 26.03 -25.30 13.20
CA ILE A 487 25.36 -24.66 12.05
C ILE A 487 23.93 -25.21 11.89
N SER A 488 23.74 -26.51 12.06
CA SER A 488 22.41 -27.14 11.96
C SER A 488 21.45 -26.66 13.05
N LEU A 489 21.94 -26.34 14.26
CA LEU A 489 21.13 -25.73 15.31
C LEU A 489 20.80 -24.28 14.99
N VAL A 490 21.76 -23.50 14.49
CA VAL A 490 21.54 -22.11 14.07
C VAL A 490 20.53 -22.06 12.90
N ASP A 491 20.62 -22.97 11.93
CA ASP A 491 19.66 -23.05 10.81
C ASP A 491 18.22 -23.33 11.30
N ARG A 492 18.06 -24.21 12.31
CA ARG A 492 16.76 -24.44 12.97
C ARG A 492 16.26 -23.21 13.73
N ALA A 493 17.17 -22.45 14.34
CA ALA A 493 16.83 -21.19 14.98
C ALA A 493 16.32 -20.16 13.94
N TYR A 494 16.94 -20.08 12.75
CA TYR A 494 16.42 -19.28 11.63
C TYR A 494 15.01 -19.70 11.20
N GLU A 495 14.73 -21.00 11.13
CA GLU A 495 13.38 -21.51 10.82
C GLU A 495 12.35 -21.07 11.88
N ALA A 496 12.72 -21.13 13.16
CA ALA A 496 11.87 -20.65 14.24
C ALA A 496 11.61 -19.14 14.13
N MET A 497 12.66 -18.34 13.91
CA MET A 497 12.57 -16.89 13.73
C MET A 497 11.68 -16.52 12.54
N ILE A 498 11.89 -17.12 11.37
CA ILE A 498 11.08 -16.89 10.16
C ILE A 498 9.61 -17.24 10.43
N THR A 499 9.35 -18.33 11.17
CA THR A 499 8.00 -18.72 11.57
C THR A 499 7.37 -17.67 12.49
N ASN A 500 8.13 -17.10 13.42
CA ASN A 500 7.67 -16.04 14.34
C ASN A 500 7.41 -14.73 13.59
N ILE A 501 8.24 -14.35 12.61
CA ILE A 501 7.99 -13.19 11.74
C ILE A 501 6.67 -13.38 10.95
N ARG A 502 6.47 -14.55 10.36
CA ARG A 502 5.21 -14.89 9.65
C ARG A 502 3.98 -14.90 10.58
N ALA A 503 4.15 -15.31 11.84
CA ALA A 503 3.07 -15.24 12.82
C ALA A 503 2.72 -13.79 13.17
N SER A 504 3.71 -12.90 13.26
CA SER A 504 3.52 -11.45 13.48
C SER A 504 2.69 -10.81 12.38
N GLN A 505 2.81 -11.24 11.13
CA GLN A 505 2.00 -10.75 10.01
C GLN A 505 0.50 -11.06 10.16
N LYS A 506 0.15 -12.16 10.83
CA LYS A 506 -1.25 -12.57 11.01
C LYS A 506 -1.96 -11.82 12.14
N GLY A 507 -1.22 -11.05 12.93
CA GLY A 507 -1.73 -10.39 14.13
C GLY A 507 -1.96 -11.37 15.30
N GLY A 508 -2.12 -10.82 16.51
CA GLY A 508 -2.32 -11.60 17.72
C GLY A 508 -1.02 -11.92 18.47
N ARG A 509 -1.15 -12.63 19.59
CA ARG A 509 -0.01 -12.99 20.45
C ARG A 509 0.85 -14.04 19.77
N ILE A 510 2.17 -13.81 19.76
CA ILE A 510 3.17 -14.71 19.19
C ILE A 510 3.70 -15.61 20.29
N ASP A 511 3.76 -16.92 20.05
CA ASP A 511 4.44 -17.88 20.91
C ASP A 511 5.87 -18.09 20.41
N ILE A 512 6.85 -17.65 21.19
CA ILE A 512 8.28 -17.75 20.87
C ILE A 512 9.00 -18.88 21.62
N SER A 513 8.26 -19.83 22.19
CA SER A 513 8.85 -20.99 22.90
C SER A 513 9.80 -21.79 22.01
N ASN A 514 9.53 -21.84 20.69
CA ASN A 514 10.40 -22.48 19.70
C ASN A 514 11.78 -21.81 19.59
N ALA A 515 11.82 -20.47 19.70
CA ALA A 515 13.06 -19.71 19.63
C ALA A 515 13.90 -19.89 20.92
N TYR A 516 13.28 -19.85 22.10
CA TYR A 516 13.94 -20.17 23.37
C TYR A 516 14.53 -21.58 23.38
N TYR A 517 13.78 -22.56 22.87
CA TYR A 517 14.28 -23.93 22.78
C TYR A 517 15.50 -24.05 21.84
N ALA A 518 15.48 -23.34 20.73
CA ALA A 518 16.61 -23.36 19.79
C ALA A 518 17.86 -22.71 20.39
N GLU A 519 17.72 -21.56 21.04
CA GLU A 519 18.80 -20.82 21.72
C GLU A 519 19.42 -21.64 22.85
N ASP A 520 18.60 -22.24 23.73
CA ASP A 520 19.10 -23.12 24.81
C ASP A 520 19.97 -24.28 24.27
N ARG A 521 19.54 -24.87 23.14
CA ARG A 521 20.34 -25.96 22.53
C ARG A 521 21.65 -25.47 21.92
N ILE A 522 21.69 -24.25 21.35
CA ILE A 522 22.91 -23.64 20.82
C ILE A 522 23.89 -23.40 21.98
N ASN A 523 23.42 -22.80 23.06
CA ASN A 523 24.21 -22.51 24.26
C ASN A 523 24.76 -23.77 24.91
N ASN A 524 23.93 -24.80 25.05
CA ASN A 524 24.35 -26.08 25.63
C ASN A 524 25.42 -26.76 24.77
N LEU A 525 25.25 -26.75 23.43
CA LEU A 525 26.27 -27.31 22.52
C LEU A 525 27.57 -26.50 22.58
N ARG A 526 27.51 -25.17 22.57
CA ARG A 526 28.70 -24.30 22.68
C ARG A 526 29.47 -24.60 23.95
N ASN A 527 28.79 -24.70 25.09
CA ASN A 527 29.45 -25.03 26.38
C ASN A 527 30.14 -26.40 26.33
N TYR A 528 29.42 -27.41 25.82
CA TYR A 528 29.97 -28.75 25.64
C TYR A 528 31.22 -28.77 24.77
N LEU A 529 31.18 -28.12 23.60
CA LEU A 529 32.27 -28.04 22.63
C LEU A 529 33.48 -27.31 23.22
N ARG A 530 33.25 -26.23 23.99
CA ARG A 530 34.31 -25.49 24.67
C ARG A 530 35.01 -26.34 25.70
N ASP A 531 34.24 -27.02 26.56
CA ASP A 531 34.82 -27.82 27.65
C ASP A 531 35.60 -29.03 27.07
N ALA A 532 35.07 -29.68 26.05
CA ALA A 532 35.77 -30.75 25.33
C ALA A 532 37.06 -30.27 24.67
N GLU A 533 37.06 -29.07 24.03
CA GLU A 533 38.24 -28.52 23.35
C GLU A 533 39.34 -28.14 24.35
N ILE A 534 38.97 -27.61 25.54
CA ILE A 534 39.92 -27.33 26.62
C ILE A 534 40.62 -28.62 27.08
N GLU A 535 39.88 -29.71 27.28
CA GLU A 535 40.43 -31.02 27.67
C GLU A 535 41.40 -31.57 26.61
N GLU A 536 41.06 -31.40 25.30
CA GLU A 536 41.94 -31.82 24.22
C GLU A 536 43.24 -30.99 24.13
N ILE A 537 43.19 -29.69 24.41
CA ILE A 537 44.35 -28.81 24.48
C ILE A 537 45.23 -29.22 25.66
N GLU A 538 44.69 -29.43 26.86
CA GLU A 538 45.41 -29.82 28.04
C GLU A 538 46.10 -31.18 27.88
N SER A 539 45.47 -32.09 27.13
CA SER A 539 46.07 -33.40 26.82
C SER A 539 47.14 -33.36 25.73
N THR A 540 47.49 -32.19 25.20
CA THR A 540 48.43 -31.94 24.09
C THR A 540 48.07 -32.66 22.78
N ARG A 541 46.81 -33.03 22.58
CA ARG A 541 46.32 -33.73 21.38
C ARG A 541 46.05 -32.79 20.21
N LYS A 542 45.73 -31.50 20.52
CA LYS A 542 45.41 -30.50 19.48
C LYS A 542 46.38 -29.32 19.46
N ASN A 543 46.52 -28.71 18.31
CA ASN A 543 47.28 -27.48 18.14
C ASN A 543 46.50 -26.28 18.67
N TYR A 544 47.00 -25.60 19.70
CA TYR A 544 46.37 -24.46 20.35
C TYR A 544 45.84 -23.40 19.36
N GLN A 545 46.61 -23.05 18.33
CA GLN A 545 46.21 -22.04 17.35
C GLN A 545 45.01 -22.49 16.51
N THR A 546 44.92 -23.78 16.17
CA THR A 546 43.77 -24.35 15.45
C THR A 546 42.52 -24.33 16.32
N SER A 547 42.69 -24.67 17.61
CA SER A 547 41.60 -24.62 18.61
C SER A 547 41.05 -23.22 18.82
N VAL A 548 41.91 -22.18 18.79
CA VAL A 548 41.45 -20.78 18.84
C VAL A 548 40.53 -20.44 17.66
N TYR A 549 40.96 -20.76 16.43
CA TYR A 549 40.09 -20.50 15.25
C TYR A 549 38.78 -21.29 15.29
N TYR A 550 38.82 -22.53 15.77
CA TYR A 550 37.64 -23.34 15.95
C TYR A 550 36.66 -22.70 16.94
N MET A 551 37.16 -22.33 18.12
CA MET A 551 36.31 -21.72 19.14
C MET A 551 35.81 -20.32 18.77
N ASP A 552 36.57 -19.55 17.98
CA ASP A 552 36.12 -18.28 17.43
C ASP A 552 34.91 -18.48 16.50
N VAL A 553 34.94 -19.50 15.63
CA VAL A 553 33.79 -19.84 14.76
C VAL A 553 32.59 -20.31 15.58
N VAL A 554 32.82 -21.17 16.63
CA VAL A 554 31.73 -21.62 17.51
C VAL A 554 31.07 -20.44 18.24
N ASN A 555 31.87 -19.48 18.71
CA ASN A 555 31.35 -18.28 19.38
C ASN A 555 30.57 -17.37 18.44
N GLU A 556 31.00 -17.20 17.17
CA GLU A 556 30.23 -16.42 16.22
C GLU A 556 28.89 -17.11 15.88
N LEU A 557 28.87 -18.44 15.79
CA LEU A 557 27.62 -19.19 15.56
C LEU A 557 26.67 -19.09 16.77
N GLU A 558 27.19 -19.02 17.99
CA GLU A 558 26.36 -18.81 19.19
C GLU A 558 25.78 -17.39 19.21
N LYS A 559 26.58 -16.36 18.91
CA LYS A 559 26.08 -14.98 18.79
C LYS A 559 24.92 -14.87 17.77
N MET A 560 25.00 -15.63 16.66
CA MET A 560 23.85 -15.70 15.72
C MET A 560 22.60 -16.24 16.42
N GLY A 561 22.72 -17.21 17.33
CA GLY A 561 21.62 -17.69 18.16
C GLY A 561 21.03 -16.59 19.04
N ASP A 562 21.88 -15.77 19.66
CA ASP A 562 21.47 -14.63 20.50
C ASP A 562 20.72 -13.56 19.69
N PHE A 563 21.20 -13.21 18.51
CA PHE A 563 20.49 -12.27 17.62
C PHE A 563 19.12 -12.80 17.20
N ILE A 564 19.02 -14.09 16.88
CA ILE A 564 17.77 -14.74 16.47
C ILE A 564 16.71 -14.74 17.59
N ILE A 565 17.10 -15.01 18.85
CA ILE A 565 16.16 -14.93 19.98
C ILE A 565 15.74 -13.49 20.26
N ASN A 566 16.67 -12.53 20.16
CA ASN A 566 16.36 -11.11 20.32
C ASN A 566 15.31 -10.63 19.30
N ILE A 567 15.39 -11.09 18.05
CA ILE A 567 14.39 -10.82 17.01
C ILE A 567 13.01 -11.35 17.45
N SER A 568 12.94 -12.61 17.88
CA SER A 568 11.69 -13.24 18.30
C SER A 568 11.07 -12.52 19.51
N GLN A 569 11.88 -12.11 20.49
CA GLN A 569 11.44 -11.32 21.65
C GLN A 569 10.95 -9.91 21.27
N ALA A 570 11.62 -9.27 20.31
CA ALA A 570 11.17 -7.95 19.81
C ALA A 570 9.80 -8.05 19.15
N LEU A 571 9.54 -9.10 18.36
CA LEU A 571 8.25 -9.35 17.73
C LEU A 571 7.15 -9.65 18.77
N GLU A 572 7.45 -10.45 19.80
CA GLU A 572 6.50 -10.75 20.87
C GLU A 572 6.07 -9.47 21.59
N ARG A 573 7.02 -8.61 21.98
CA ARG A 573 6.72 -7.31 22.62
C ARG A 573 5.93 -6.39 21.69
N GLY A 574 6.26 -6.36 20.41
CA GLY A 574 5.53 -5.61 19.40
C GLY A 574 4.08 -6.07 19.22
N SER A 575 3.79 -7.36 19.48
CA SER A 575 2.44 -7.94 19.36
C SER A 575 1.58 -7.77 20.62
N THR A 576 2.19 -7.58 21.78
CA THR A 576 1.46 -7.47 23.07
C THR A 576 1.16 -6.03 23.49
N GLY A 577 1.76 -5.04 22.81
CA GLY A 577 1.57 -3.62 23.14
C GLY A 577 2.18 -3.19 24.49
N ILE A 578 3.11 -4.00 25.05
CA ILE A 578 3.81 -3.76 26.33
C ILE A 578 5.24 -3.30 26.08
#